data_6f6f66a2151ad6fa87b9e72b8d23fdcf
#
_entry.id   6f6f66a2151ad6fa87b9e72b8d23fdcf
#
_cell.length_a   1.000
_cell.length_b   1.000
_cell.length_c   1.000
_cell.angle_alpha   90.00
_cell.angle_beta   90.00
_cell.angle_gamma   90.00
#
_symmetry.space_group_name_H-M   'P 1'
#
loop_
_entity.id
_entity.type
_entity.pdbx_description
1 polymer ?
#
loop_
_entity_poly.entity_id
_entity_poly.type
_entity_poly.pdbx_seq_one_letter_code
_entity_poly.pdbx_strand_id
1 'polypeptide(L)'
;DYHQHYQNSRNLPLEQTLFAELRGRMPDSLEGVPLPDGEWWYHWRYAENAAHPQYLRRRGQGPWECYFDAETQAQSHDFYDLGSLVMAPNHQRLATTLDTQGNERYRLSVQDHPERWLECADDCQPQVIWSADSEWVVYIQLDAENRGRDIRAWHPASNRYRTLYHEPDPGFFLDLCETQDGRYGLLASHQHQISEVRLLDLQDLSLSDPVVERSQGWDVDIETHHDHLIMKSNHERKDFGLYRRPIAGGTWQPLWVPTHGLVDDFAVLNDYLVVLSSIQAAPELRWCAWDNPWRTLD
;
A
#
# COMPACT_ATOMS: atom_id res chain seq x y z
N ASP A 1 21.50 35.25 3.60
CA ASP A 1 20.61 34.43 4.39
C ASP A 1 21.41 33.72 5.50
N TYR A 2 20.92 33.77 6.79
CA TYR A 2 21.63 33.25 7.97
C TYR A 2 21.96 31.75 7.84
N HIS A 3 21.06 30.95 7.30
CA HIS A 3 21.24 29.52 7.11
C HIS A 3 22.38 29.20 6.14
N GLN A 4 22.43 29.85 5.00
CA GLN A 4 23.53 29.71 4.05
C GLN A 4 24.87 30.19 4.60
N HIS A 5 24.87 31.30 5.37
CA HIS A 5 26.09 31.80 6.02
C HIS A 5 26.59 30.82 7.10
N TYR A 6 25.71 30.23 7.89
CA TYR A 6 26.05 29.27 8.94
C TYR A 6 26.59 27.95 8.34
N GLN A 7 25.95 27.41 7.31
CA GLN A 7 26.43 26.22 6.58
C GLN A 7 27.80 26.45 5.94
N ASN A 8 28.00 27.57 5.26
CA ASN A 8 29.25 27.86 4.55
C ASN A 8 30.43 28.15 5.46
N SER A 9 30.21 28.56 6.72
CA SER A 9 31.30 29.07 7.56
C SER A 9 31.91 28.05 8.51
N ARG A 10 31.21 26.95 8.89
CA ARG A 10 31.69 26.04 9.96
C ARG A 10 31.60 24.55 9.69
N ASN A 11 30.66 24.08 8.91
CA ASN A 11 30.30 22.66 8.84
C ASN A 11 30.58 22.00 7.48
N LEU A 12 30.89 22.74 6.43
CA LEU A 12 31.06 22.19 5.07
C LEU A 12 32.02 21.00 4.98
N PRO A 13 33.22 21.00 5.63
CA PRO A 13 34.13 19.84 5.59
C PRO A 13 33.53 18.63 6.32
N LEU A 14 32.86 18.83 7.46
CA LEU A 14 32.21 17.75 8.20
C LEU A 14 31.04 17.18 7.44
N GLU A 15 30.19 18.04 6.86
CA GLU A 15 29.08 17.65 6.01
C GLU A 15 29.54 16.81 4.82
N GLN A 16 30.57 17.26 4.09
CA GLN A 16 31.16 16.52 2.98
C GLN A 16 31.73 15.16 3.42
N THR A 17 32.37 15.10 4.58
CA THR A 17 32.93 13.86 5.14
C THR A 17 31.81 12.89 5.49
N LEU A 18 30.77 13.36 6.19
CA LEU A 18 29.60 12.55 6.56
C LEU A 18 28.81 12.08 5.33
N PHE A 19 28.62 12.96 4.36
CA PHE A 19 27.97 12.60 3.11
C PHE A 19 28.74 11.50 2.36
N ALA A 20 30.04 11.64 2.24
CA ALA A 20 30.89 10.62 1.59
C ALA A 20 30.86 9.29 2.34
N GLU A 21 30.89 9.33 3.68
CA GLU A 21 30.79 8.13 4.51
C GLU A 21 29.42 7.45 4.37
N LEU A 22 28.32 8.20 4.45
CA LEU A 22 26.97 7.67 4.27
C LEU A 22 26.77 7.10 2.86
N ARG A 23 27.21 7.85 1.84
CA ARG A 23 27.14 7.39 0.45
C ARG A 23 27.95 6.11 0.21
N GLY A 24 29.14 6.01 0.83
CA GLY A 24 29.98 4.81 0.72
C GLY A 24 29.42 3.57 1.43
N ARG A 25 28.41 3.72 2.29
CA ARG A 25 27.69 2.61 2.92
C ARG A 25 26.47 2.14 2.12
N MET A 26 26.03 2.93 1.15
CA MET A 26 24.92 2.56 0.27
C MET A 26 25.42 1.65 -0.85
N PRO A 27 24.71 0.58 -1.17
CA PRO A 27 25.06 -0.26 -2.32
C PRO A 27 24.94 0.54 -3.63
N ASP A 28 25.77 0.22 -4.60
CA ASP A 28 25.75 0.87 -5.92
C ASP A 28 24.51 0.48 -6.74
N SER A 29 23.94 -0.69 -6.45
CA SER A 29 22.68 -1.15 -7.02
C SER A 29 21.80 -1.76 -5.94
N LEU A 30 20.51 -1.59 -6.07
CA LEU A 30 19.51 -2.15 -5.17
C LEU A 30 18.42 -2.81 -6.01
N GLU A 31 18.01 -4.01 -5.62
CA GLU A 31 16.91 -4.72 -6.29
C GLU A 31 15.98 -5.37 -5.27
N GLY A 32 14.69 -5.46 -5.63
CA GLY A 32 13.69 -6.14 -4.82
C GLY A 32 13.75 -7.66 -4.99
N VAL A 33 13.08 -8.37 -4.10
CA VAL A 33 12.85 -9.80 -4.28
C VAL A 33 11.76 -9.99 -5.34
N PRO A 34 11.95 -10.85 -6.35
CA PRO A 34 10.90 -11.15 -7.30
C PRO A 34 9.66 -11.77 -6.63
N LEU A 35 8.50 -11.20 -6.88
CA LEU A 35 7.22 -11.64 -6.34
C LEU A 35 6.37 -12.28 -7.44
N PRO A 36 5.75 -13.45 -7.19
CA PRO A 36 4.85 -14.08 -8.13
C PRO A 36 3.46 -13.45 -8.10
N ASP A 37 2.82 -13.34 -9.27
CA ASP A 37 1.42 -13.00 -9.43
C ASP A 37 0.87 -13.81 -10.62
N GLY A 38 0.14 -14.88 -10.33
CA GLY A 38 -0.30 -15.88 -11.32
C GLY A 38 0.87 -16.50 -12.06
N GLU A 39 0.87 -16.35 -13.40
CA GLU A 39 1.97 -16.81 -14.25
C GLU A 39 3.12 -15.82 -14.39
N TRP A 40 2.95 -14.62 -13.82
CA TRP A 40 3.91 -13.55 -13.91
C TRP A 40 4.76 -13.45 -12.65
N TRP A 41 5.96 -12.86 -12.84
CA TRP A 41 6.86 -12.48 -11.79
C TRP A 41 7.18 -11.01 -11.95
N TYR A 42 7.13 -10.25 -10.88
CA TYR A 42 7.40 -8.82 -10.83
C TYR A 42 8.56 -8.52 -9.91
N HIS A 43 9.35 -7.54 -10.31
CA HIS A 43 10.49 -7.12 -9.53
C HIS A 43 10.92 -5.70 -9.92
N TRP A 44 11.62 -5.03 -9.05
CA TRP A 44 12.18 -3.72 -9.31
C TRP A 44 13.68 -3.72 -9.04
N ARG A 45 14.40 -2.81 -9.71
CA ARG A 45 15.82 -2.59 -9.48
C ARG A 45 16.19 -1.13 -9.73
N TYR A 46 17.20 -0.65 -9.02
CA TYR A 46 17.90 0.59 -9.36
C TYR A 46 19.09 0.24 -10.24
N ALA A 47 19.24 0.94 -11.36
CA ALA A 47 20.47 0.90 -12.13
C ALA A 47 21.57 1.67 -11.38
N GLU A 48 22.82 1.47 -11.76
CA GLU A 48 23.95 2.19 -11.17
C GLU A 48 23.74 3.72 -11.27
N ASN A 49 23.84 4.42 -10.16
CA ASN A 49 23.61 5.86 -10.02
C ASN A 49 22.19 6.37 -10.39
N ALA A 50 21.21 5.49 -10.59
CA ALA A 50 19.84 5.91 -10.82
C ALA A 50 19.18 6.41 -9.53
N ALA A 51 18.37 7.48 -9.63
CA ALA A 51 17.57 7.99 -8.53
C ALA A 51 16.22 7.27 -8.42
N HIS A 52 15.74 6.67 -9.52
CA HIS A 52 14.45 6.00 -9.61
C HIS A 52 14.59 4.57 -10.14
N PRO A 53 13.70 3.64 -9.73
CA PRO A 53 13.80 2.24 -10.11
C PRO A 53 13.28 1.97 -11.53
N GLN A 54 13.77 0.88 -12.09
CA GLN A 54 13.15 0.18 -13.21
C GLN A 54 12.27 -0.93 -12.67
N TYR A 55 11.07 -1.08 -13.22
CA TYR A 55 10.13 -2.15 -12.89
C TYR A 55 10.11 -3.19 -14.01
N LEU A 56 10.35 -4.43 -13.62
CA LEU A 56 10.53 -5.54 -14.53
C LEU A 56 9.49 -6.61 -14.24
N ARG A 57 9.10 -7.33 -15.31
CA ARG A 57 8.25 -8.51 -15.20
C ARG A 57 8.74 -9.60 -16.14
N ARG A 58 8.35 -10.83 -15.84
CA ARG A 58 8.53 -11.98 -16.74
C ARG A 58 7.39 -12.95 -16.60
N ARG A 59 7.10 -13.71 -17.65
CA ARG A 59 6.14 -14.81 -17.60
C ARG A 59 6.88 -16.14 -17.39
N GLY A 60 6.55 -16.85 -16.33
CA GLY A 60 7.21 -18.12 -15.97
C GLY A 60 8.73 -17.98 -15.84
N GLN A 61 9.47 -18.74 -16.64
CA GLN A 61 10.95 -18.69 -16.71
C GLN A 61 11.47 -17.89 -17.92
N GLY A 62 10.61 -17.07 -18.54
CA GLY A 62 11.01 -16.22 -19.66
C GLY A 62 12.02 -15.12 -19.26
N PRO A 63 12.49 -14.34 -20.24
CA PRO A 63 13.39 -13.21 -19.94
C PRO A 63 12.63 -12.12 -19.18
N TRP A 64 13.38 -11.34 -18.37
CA TRP A 64 12.87 -10.13 -17.77
C TRP A 64 12.68 -9.03 -18.82
N GLU A 65 11.55 -8.39 -18.81
CA GLU A 65 11.23 -7.19 -19.59
C GLU A 65 10.97 -6.01 -18.66
N CYS A 66 11.53 -4.85 -18.98
CA CYS A 66 11.20 -3.61 -18.31
C CYS A 66 9.85 -3.11 -18.83
N TYR A 67 8.84 -3.09 -17.95
CA TYR A 67 7.52 -2.61 -18.32
C TYR A 67 7.25 -1.16 -17.88
N PHE A 68 8.10 -0.64 -16.95
CA PHE A 68 8.08 0.76 -16.56
C PHE A 68 9.47 1.19 -16.08
N ASP A 69 10.00 2.27 -16.66
CA ASP A 69 11.29 2.86 -16.30
C ASP A 69 11.07 4.24 -15.69
N ALA A 70 11.05 4.30 -14.34
CA ALA A 70 10.81 5.54 -13.62
C ALA A 70 11.96 6.54 -13.78
N GLU A 71 13.21 6.06 -13.93
CA GLU A 71 14.36 6.93 -14.17
C GLU A 71 14.24 7.67 -15.51
N THR A 72 13.81 6.99 -16.56
CA THR A 72 13.56 7.62 -17.87
C THR A 72 12.40 8.62 -17.80
N GLN A 73 11.31 8.28 -17.10
CA GLN A 73 10.17 9.20 -16.93
C GLN A 73 10.56 10.46 -16.17
N ALA A 74 11.35 10.33 -15.11
CA ALA A 74 11.78 11.44 -14.27
C ALA A 74 12.57 12.52 -15.03
N GLN A 75 13.30 12.16 -16.10
CA GLN A 75 14.12 13.10 -16.89
C GLN A 75 13.34 14.24 -17.52
N SER A 76 12.03 14.09 -17.67
CA SER A 76 11.17 15.14 -18.25
C SER A 76 10.56 16.09 -17.23
N HIS A 77 10.90 15.95 -15.94
CA HIS A 77 10.32 16.70 -14.84
C HIS A 77 11.38 17.28 -13.91
N ASP A 78 11.14 18.47 -13.37
CA ASP A 78 12.00 19.08 -12.34
C ASP A 78 11.80 18.41 -10.96
N PHE A 79 10.61 17.88 -10.73
CA PHE A 79 10.25 17.05 -9.58
C PHE A 79 9.51 15.82 -10.08
N TYR A 80 9.79 14.66 -9.49
CA TYR A 80 9.16 13.39 -9.86
C TYR A 80 9.00 12.52 -8.63
N ASP A 81 7.76 12.22 -8.28
CA ASP A 81 7.42 11.27 -7.22
C ASP A 81 6.34 10.30 -7.73
N LEU A 82 6.70 9.02 -7.83
CA LEU A 82 5.83 7.92 -8.22
C LEU A 82 5.14 7.37 -6.98
N GLY A 83 3.90 7.80 -6.73
CA GLY A 83 3.13 7.36 -5.56
C GLY A 83 2.72 5.89 -5.61
N SER A 84 2.21 5.43 -6.77
CA SER A 84 1.85 4.03 -7.00
C SER A 84 2.13 3.60 -8.43
N LEU A 85 2.42 2.31 -8.57
CA LEU A 85 2.54 1.60 -9.84
C LEU A 85 1.84 0.24 -9.70
N VAL A 86 0.62 0.13 -10.20
CA VAL A 86 -0.23 -1.04 -9.95
C VAL A 86 -0.67 -1.68 -11.27
N MET A 87 -0.22 -2.92 -11.46
CA MET A 87 -0.65 -3.73 -12.61
C MET A 87 -2.09 -4.21 -12.40
N ALA A 88 -2.90 -4.14 -13.44
CA ALA A 88 -4.25 -4.67 -13.40
C ALA A 88 -4.26 -6.21 -13.31
N PRO A 89 -5.30 -6.84 -12.73
CA PRO A 89 -5.40 -8.31 -12.61
C PRO A 89 -5.23 -9.08 -13.92
N ASN A 90 -5.57 -8.45 -15.05
CA ASN A 90 -5.36 -9.04 -16.38
C ASN A 90 -3.92 -8.93 -16.93
N HIS A 91 -2.99 -8.28 -16.20
CA HIS A 91 -1.59 -8.02 -16.57
C HIS A 91 -1.40 -7.23 -17.88
N GLN A 92 -2.43 -6.50 -18.35
CA GLN A 92 -2.38 -5.75 -19.60
C GLN A 92 -2.45 -4.24 -19.42
N ARG A 93 -2.98 -3.78 -18.30
CA ARG A 93 -3.12 -2.35 -17.98
C ARG A 93 -2.29 -2.00 -16.75
N LEU A 94 -1.79 -0.79 -16.74
CA LEU A 94 -0.95 -0.28 -15.65
C LEU A 94 -1.52 1.03 -15.15
N ALA A 95 -1.83 1.14 -13.86
CA ALA A 95 -2.19 2.39 -13.21
C ALA A 95 -0.96 2.99 -12.52
N THR A 96 -0.80 4.30 -12.67
CA THR A 96 0.23 5.08 -11.99
C THR A 96 -0.38 6.30 -11.33
N THR A 97 0.15 6.67 -10.19
CA THR A 97 -0.10 7.98 -9.58
C THR A 97 1.22 8.74 -9.51
N LEU A 98 1.23 9.97 -10.00
CA LEU A 98 2.44 10.75 -10.16
C LEU A 98 2.25 12.19 -9.66
N ASP A 99 3.13 12.64 -8.76
CA ASP A 99 3.30 14.05 -8.41
C ASP A 99 4.55 14.61 -9.12
N THR A 100 4.35 15.63 -9.94
CA THR A 100 5.43 16.35 -10.66
C THR A 100 5.65 17.76 -10.16
N GLN A 101 5.01 18.15 -9.04
CA GLN A 101 5.05 19.50 -8.49
C GLN A 101 5.58 19.54 -7.04
N GLY A 102 5.63 18.39 -6.34
CA GLY A 102 6.05 18.33 -4.94
C GLY A 102 4.99 18.88 -3.98
N ASN A 103 3.72 18.71 -4.30
CA ASN A 103 2.61 19.22 -3.50
C ASN A 103 1.68 18.12 -2.98
N GLU A 104 2.08 16.86 -3.15
CA GLU A 104 1.34 15.65 -2.72
C GLU A 104 -0.06 15.54 -3.36
N ARG A 105 -0.24 16.17 -4.54
CA ARG A 105 -1.42 16.00 -5.38
C ARG A 105 -1.04 15.16 -6.57
N TYR A 106 -1.41 13.90 -6.51
CA TYR A 106 -1.05 12.94 -7.53
C TYR A 106 -2.04 12.95 -8.68
N ARG A 107 -1.52 12.79 -9.88
CA ARG A 107 -2.33 12.54 -11.07
C ARG A 107 -2.39 11.06 -11.35
N LEU A 108 -3.60 10.53 -11.37
CA LEU A 108 -3.85 9.15 -11.75
C LEU A 108 -3.88 9.01 -13.28
N SER A 109 -3.08 8.09 -13.81
CA SER A 109 -3.05 7.74 -15.23
C SER A 109 -3.09 6.23 -15.41
N VAL A 110 -3.67 5.78 -16.52
CA VAL A 110 -3.73 4.37 -16.91
C VAL A 110 -3.11 4.20 -18.28
N GLN A 111 -2.10 3.34 -18.34
CA GLN A 111 -1.58 2.83 -19.61
C GLN A 111 -2.40 1.60 -20.01
N ASP A 112 -3.17 1.71 -21.08
CA ASP A 112 -4.00 0.62 -21.63
C ASP A 112 -3.44 0.04 -22.93
N HIS A 113 -2.37 0.65 -23.44
CA HIS A 113 -1.55 0.20 -24.55
C HIS A 113 -0.14 0.76 -24.36
N PRO A 114 0.95 0.14 -24.82
CA PRO A 114 2.33 0.60 -24.57
C PRO A 114 2.59 2.10 -24.83
N GLU A 115 1.87 2.70 -25.77
CA GLU A 115 2.05 4.11 -26.13
C GLU A 115 0.86 5.00 -25.76
N ARG A 116 -0.18 4.47 -25.10
CA ARG A 116 -1.40 5.22 -24.79
C ARG A 116 -1.65 5.31 -23.29
N TRP A 117 -1.61 6.55 -22.81
CA TRP A 117 -1.99 6.91 -21.45
C TRP A 117 -3.33 7.64 -21.43
N LEU A 118 -4.19 7.25 -20.52
CA LEU A 118 -5.45 7.89 -20.21
C LEU A 118 -5.31 8.54 -18.83
N GLU A 119 -5.73 9.79 -18.71
CA GLU A 119 -5.58 10.55 -17.46
C GLU A 119 -6.92 10.76 -16.77
N CYS A 120 -6.94 10.57 -15.46
CA CYS A 120 -8.03 10.95 -14.59
C CYS A 120 -8.05 12.48 -14.42
N ALA A 121 -9.24 13.08 -14.36
CA ALA A 121 -9.37 14.52 -14.19
C ALA A 121 -9.19 15.00 -12.74
N ASP A 122 -9.27 14.08 -11.78
CA ASP A 122 -9.18 14.39 -10.36
C ASP A 122 -7.73 14.36 -9.86
N ASP A 123 -7.41 15.22 -8.90
CA ASP A 123 -6.22 15.02 -8.06
C ASP A 123 -6.53 13.97 -6.99
N CYS A 124 -5.59 13.08 -6.71
CA CYS A 124 -5.81 11.97 -5.79
C CYS A 124 -4.66 11.79 -4.80
N GLN A 125 -4.90 10.93 -3.80
CA GLN A 125 -3.84 10.33 -2.99
C GLN A 125 -3.06 9.29 -3.82
N PRO A 126 -1.86 8.89 -3.36
CA PRO A 126 -1.02 7.96 -4.13
C PRO A 126 -1.65 6.58 -4.32
N GLN A 127 -2.43 6.08 -3.36
CA GLN A 127 -2.95 4.71 -3.37
C GLN A 127 -4.06 4.51 -4.39
N VAL A 128 -3.96 3.45 -5.18
CA VAL A 128 -4.99 3.01 -6.12
C VAL A 128 -5.10 1.49 -6.13
N ILE A 129 -6.28 0.98 -6.42
CA ILE A 129 -6.54 -0.45 -6.62
C ILE A 129 -7.39 -0.67 -7.87
N TRP A 130 -7.34 -1.87 -8.43
CA TRP A 130 -8.14 -2.25 -9.58
C TRP A 130 -9.40 -3.02 -9.19
N SER A 131 -10.46 -2.90 -10.00
CA SER A 131 -11.54 -3.89 -10.00
C SER A 131 -11.06 -5.22 -10.57
N ALA A 132 -11.69 -6.31 -10.18
CA ALA A 132 -11.32 -7.66 -10.61
C ALA A 132 -11.41 -7.87 -12.13
N ASP A 133 -12.31 -7.15 -12.82
CA ASP A 133 -12.44 -7.16 -14.28
C ASP A 133 -11.37 -6.29 -14.99
N SER A 134 -10.52 -5.58 -14.23
CA SER A 134 -9.50 -4.65 -14.74
C SER A 134 -10.07 -3.44 -15.51
N GLU A 135 -11.33 -3.10 -15.33
CA GLU A 135 -11.99 -2.02 -16.07
C GLU A 135 -12.07 -0.71 -15.27
N TRP A 136 -12.07 -0.79 -13.93
CA TRP A 136 -12.16 0.36 -13.04
C TRP A 136 -10.92 0.49 -12.17
N VAL A 137 -10.49 1.73 -11.96
CA VAL A 137 -9.48 2.08 -10.94
C VAL A 137 -10.18 2.81 -9.81
N VAL A 138 -9.98 2.31 -8.59
CA VAL A 138 -10.49 2.94 -7.37
C VAL A 138 -9.38 3.74 -6.72
N TYR A 139 -9.69 4.94 -6.29
CA TYR A 139 -8.74 5.92 -5.75
C TYR A 139 -9.40 6.83 -4.72
N ILE A 140 -8.60 7.56 -3.97
CA ILE A 140 -9.04 8.56 -3.02
C ILE A 140 -8.88 9.95 -3.64
N GLN A 141 -9.99 10.64 -3.90
CA GLN A 141 -9.99 12.01 -4.41
C GLN A 141 -9.65 13.00 -3.29
N LEU A 142 -8.79 13.96 -3.59
CA LEU A 142 -8.45 15.09 -2.72
C LEU A 142 -9.44 16.24 -2.87
N ASP A 143 -9.71 16.92 -1.75
CA ASP A 143 -10.39 18.21 -1.73
C ASP A 143 -9.40 19.38 -1.95
N ALA A 144 -9.90 20.62 -1.81
CA ALA A 144 -9.08 21.82 -1.98
C ALA A 144 -8.01 21.99 -0.90
N GLU A 145 -8.18 21.37 0.26
CA GLU A 145 -7.30 21.40 1.41
C GLU A 145 -6.30 20.21 1.45
N ASN A 146 -6.14 19.47 0.34
CA ASN A 146 -5.32 18.25 0.23
C ASN A 146 -5.77 17.12 1.16
N ARG A 147 -7.06 17.01 1.43
CA ARG A 147 -7.60 15.91 2.25
C ARG A 147 -8.36 14.92 1.37
N GLY A 148 -8.09 13.65 1.58
CA GLY A 148 -8.89 12.58 0.98
C GLY A 148 -10.31 12.60 1.52
N ARG A 149 -11.31 12.79 0.64
CA ARG A 149 -12.71 12.92 1.03
C ARG A 149 -13.62 11.91 0.38
N ASP A 150 -13.33 11.54 -0.85
CA ASP A 150 -14.16 10.64 -1.62
C ASP A 150 -13.35 9.43 -2.08
N ILE A 151 -13.90 8.24 -1.87
CA ILE A 151 -13.47 7.05 -2.60
C ILE A 151 -14.24 7.03 -3.91
N ARG A 152 -13.52 7.08 -5.01
CA ARG A 152 -14.08 7.09 -6.35
C ARG A 152 -13.57 5.92 -7.19
N ALA A 153 -14.39 5.49 -8.12
CA ALA A 153 -13.98 4.58 -9.19
C ALA A 153 -14.03 5.31 -10.52
N TRP A 154 -12.97 5.21 -11.29
CA TRP A 154 -12.85 5.74 -12.64
C TRP A 154 -12.72 4.59 -13.64
N HIS A 155 -13.50 4.66 -14.72
CA HIS A 155 -13.42 3.73 -15.87
C HIS A 155 -12.68 4.42 -17.02
N PRO A 156 -11.38 4.16 -17.21
CA PRO A 156 -10.54 4.90 -18.14
C PRO A 156 -11.06 4.93 -19.57
N ALA A 157 -11.47 3.77 -20.11
CA ALA A 157 -11.89 3.65 -21.51
C ALA A 157 -13.13 4.47 -21.87
N SER A 158 -14.04 4.72 -20.93
CA SER A 158 -15.26 5.51 -21.16
C SER A 158 -15.29 6.85 -20.42
N ASN A 159 -14.26 7.13 -19.66
CA ASN A 159 -14.11 8.32 -18.79
C ASN A 159 -15.33 8.52 -17.84
N ARG A 160 -15.88 7.42 -17.33
CA ARG A 160 -17.01 7.45 -16.37
C ARG A 160 -16.47 7.37 -14.95
N TYR A 161 -17.20 8.00 -14.02
CA TYR A 161 -16.87 8.07 -12.61
C TYR A 161 -18.03 7.57 -11.75
N ARG A 162 -17.70 6.94 -10.61
CA ARG A 162 -18.65 6.57 -9.55
C ARG A 162 -18.07 7.02 -8.22
N THR A 163 -18.83 7.69 -7.37
CA THR A 163 -18.48 7.89 -5.97
C THR A 163 -18.97 6.67 -5.20
N LEU A 164 -18.06 5.98 -4.51
CA LEU A 164 -18.33 4.78 -3.74
C LEU A 164 -18.56 5.12 -2.26
N TYR A 165 -17.83 6.13 -1.76
CA TYR A 165 -17.90 6.57 -0.37
C TYR A 165 -17.56 8.04 -0.27
N HIS A 166 -18.18 8.74 0.68
CA HIS A 166 -17.83 10.12 1.07
C HIS A 166 -17.62 10.16 2.57
N GLU A 167 -16.46 10.72 3.00
CA GLU A 167 -16.15 10.94 4.41
C GLU A 167 -16.67 12.31 4.86
N PRO A 168 -17.74 12.37 5.65
CA PRO A 168 -18.33 13.63 6.06
C PRO A 168 -17.58 14.33 7.19
N ASP A 169 -16.81 13.57 8.00
CA ASP A 169 -16.10 14.11 9.15
C ASP A 169 -14.69 14.57 8.76
N PRO A 170 -14.36 15.89 8.87
CA PRO A 170 -13.04 16.39 8.54
C PRO A 170 -11.93 15.91 9.48
N GLY A 171 -12.26 15.29 10.61
CA GLY A 171 -11.30 14.72 11.56
C GLY A 171 -10.79 13.34 11.14
N PHE A 172 -11.41 12.69 10.14
CA PHE A 172 -11.02 11.37 9.67
C PHE A 172 -10.23 11.44 8.37
N PHE A 173 -9.28 10.53 8.25
CA PHE A 173 -8.46 10.29 7.07
C PHE A 173 -8.92 9.01 6.38
N LEU A 174 -8.81 8.97 5.07
CA LEU A 174 -9.13 7.79 4.28
C LEU A 174 -7.85 7.07 3.86
N ASP A 175 -7.89 5.74 3.96
CA ASP A 175 -6.93 4.83 3.38
C ASP A 175 -7.64 3.80 2.49
N LEU A 176 -6.92 3.33 1.48
CA LEU A 176 -7.39 2.35 0.52
C LEU A 176 -6.26 1.37 0.19
N CYS A 177 -6.49 0.09 0.43
CA CYS A 177 -5.59 -0.97 0.01
C CYS A 177 -6.39 -2.19 -0.48
N GLU A 178 -5.72 -3.13 -1.11
CA GLU A 178 -6.29 -4.38 -1.56
C GLU A 178 -5.94 -5.49 -0.56
N THR A 179 -6.87 -6.42 -0.29
CA THR A 179 -6.55 -7.62 0.49
C THR A 179 -5.59 -8.52 -0.28
N GLN A 180 -4.76 -9.30 0.44
CA GLN A 180 -3.74 -10.15 -0.19
C GLN A 180 -4.31 -11.19 -1.16
N ASP A 181 -5.56 -11.61 -0.96
CA ASP A 181 -6.25 -12.53 -1.87
C ASP A 181 -6.84 -11.84 -3.12
N GLY A 182 -6.75 -10.51 -3.22
CA GLY A 182 -7.24 -9.72 -4.36
C GLY A 182 -8.76 -9.67 -4.49
N ARG A 183 -9.50 -10.11 -3.47
CA ARG A 183 -10.95 -10.19 -3.52
C ARG A 183 -11.63 -8.90 -3.13
N TYR A 184 -11.08 -8.20 -2.15
CA TYR A 184 -11.65 -6.98 -1.60
C TYR A 184 -10.67 -5.83 -1.60
N GLY A 185 -11.21 -4.62 -1.77
CA GLY A 185 -10.57 -3.40 -1.29
C GLY A 185 -10.93 -3.19 0.19
N LEU A 186 -9.96 -2.77 0.98
CA LEU A 186 -10.14 -2.31 2.35
C LEU A 186 -10.22 -0.80 2.33
N LEU A 187 -11.39 -0.25 2.66
CA LEU A 187 -11.60 1.16 2.86
C LEU A 187 -11.54 1.42 4.37
N ALA A 188 -10.49 2.09 4.82
CA ALA A 188 -10.37 2.54 6.19
C ALA A 188 -10.65 4.04 6.29
N SER A 189 -11.45 4.42 7.28
CA SER A 189 -11.63 5.81 7.70
C SER A 189 -11.19 5.89 9.15
N HIS A 190 -10.12 6.63 9.43
CA HIS A 190 -9.47 6.59 10.73
C HIS A 190 -9.04 7.96 11.24
N GLN A 191 -8.89 8.05 12.53
CA GLN A 191 -8.17 9.08 13.27
C GLN A 191 -7.30 8.39 14.31
N HIS A 192 -6.49 9.13 15.04
CA HIS A 192 -5.40 8.67 15.88
C HIS A 192 -5.58 7.32 16.63
N GLN A 193 -6.78 6.95 17.10
CA GLN A 193 -7.05 5.72 17.84
C GLN A 193 -8.41 5.09 17.50
N ILE A 194 -9.02 5.54 16.45
CA ILE A 194 -10.37 5.09 16.04
C ILE A 194 -10.33 4.76 14.57
N SER A 195 -10.76 3.56 14.23
CA SER A 195 -10.87 3.10 12.84
C SER A 195 -12.29 2.64 12.54
N GLU A 196 -12.74 2.97 11.35
CA GLU A 196 -13.87 2.33 10.68
C GLU A 196 -13.34 1.62 9.45
N VAL A 197 -13.70 0.37 9.25
CA VAL A 197 -13.27 -0.39 8.08
C VAL A 197 -14.47 -0.96 7.35
N ARG A 198 -14.46 -0.83 6.04
CA ARG A 198 -15.46 -1.41 5.11
C ARG A 198 -14.76 -2.26 4.08
N LEU A 199 -15.47 -3.28 3.56
CA LEU A 199 -15.02 -4.08 2.43
C LEU A 199 -15.66 -3.54 1.15
N LEU A 200 -14.84 -3.32 0.15
CA LEU A 200 -15.25 -3.04 -1.22
C LEU A 200 -15.09 -4.33 -2.02
N ASP A 201 -16.18 -4.96 -2.45
CA ASP A 201 -16.10 -6.12 -3.35
C ASP A 201 -15.56 -5.68 -4.72
N LEU A 202 -14.40 -6.21 -5.12
CA LEU A 202 -13.73 -5.81 -6.36
C LEU A 202 -14.40 -6.41 -7.61
N GLN A 203 -15.38 -7.32 -7.47
CA GLN A 203 -16.14 -7.86 -8.60
C GLN A 203 -17.18 -6.87 -9.13
N ASP A 204 -17.89 -6.16 -8.25
CA ASP A 204 -19.00 -5.28 -8.64
C ASP A 204 -18.87 -3.84 -8.08
N LEU A 205 -17.85 -3.58 -7.29
CA LEU A 205 -17.58 -2.34 -6.57
C LEU A 205 -18.71 -1.98 -5.58
N SER A 206 -19.35 -2.98 -4.97
CA SER A 206 -20.28 -2.77 -3.88
C SER A 206 -19.54 -2.61 -2.55
N LEU A 207 -19.97 -1.63 -1.75
CA LEU A 207 -19.37 -1.33 -0.45
C LEU A 207 -20.24 -1.94 0.65
N SER A 208 -19.60 -2.66 1.58
CA SER A 208 -20.27 -3.24 2.74
C SER A 208 -20.67 -2.18 3.78
N ASP A 209 -21.56 -2.56 4.70
CA ASP A 209 -21.61 -1.90 6.00
C ASP A 209 -20.27 -2.01 6.72
N PRO A 210 -19.97 -1.16 7.73
CA PRO A 210 -18.73 -1.26 8.47
C PRO A 210 -18.50 -2.65 9.06
N VAL A 211 -17.36 -3.25 8.77
CA VAL A 211 -16.90 -4.47 9.44
C VAL A 211 -16.24 -4.17 10.78
N VAL A 212 -15.75 -2.94 10.95
CA VAL A 212 -15.37 -2.32 12.22
C VAL A 212 -15.99 -0.94 12.26
N GLU A 213 -16.73 -0.64 13.33
CA GLU A 213 -17.44 0.63 13.51
C GLU A 213 -16.61 1.63 14.33
N ARG A 214 -16.71 2.93 14.04
CA ARG A 214 -16.07 4.03 14.81
C ARG A 214 -16.43 4.00 16.29
N SER A 215 -17.68 3.62 16.59
CA SER A 215 -18.19 3.55 17.97
C SER A 215 -17.41 2.59 18.87
N GLN A 216 -16.68 1.64 18.28
CA GLN A 216 -15.86 0.69 19.02
C GLN A 216 -14.57 1.31 19.55
N GLY A 217 -14.04 2.35 18.92
CA GLY A 217 -12.83 3.04 19.37
C GLY A 217 -11.59 2.16 19.34
N TRP A 218 -11.50 1.27 18.35
CA TRP A 218 -10.39 0.34 18.16
C TRP A 218 -9.43 0.84 17.10
N ASP A 219 -8.16 0.51 17.31
CA ASP A 219 -7.11 0.59 16.31
C ASP A 219 -6.96 -0.78 15.67
N VAL A 220 -7.11 -0.88 14.35
CA VAL A 220 -7.21 -2.16 13.66
C VAL A 220 -6.50 -2.16 12.31
N ASP A 221 -5.92 -3.32 11.98
CA ASP A 221 -5.55 -3.73 10.63
C ASP A 221 -6.34 -4.99 10.26
N ILE A 222 -6.83 -5.07 9.03
CA ILE A 222 -7.69 -6.16 8.57
C ILE A 222 -7.11 -6.79 7.31
N GLU A 223 -7.25 -8.12 7.25
CA GLU A 223 -7.04 -8.94 6.07
C GLU A 223 -8.16 -9.96 5.91
N THR A 224 -8.22 -10.58 4.73
CA THR A 224 -9.16 -11.67 4.46
C THR A 224 -8.44 -13.01 4.29
N HIS A 225 -9.09 -14.08 4.73
CA HIS A 225 -8.69 -15.44 4.45
C HIS A 225 -9.92 -16.31 4.21
N HIS A 226 -10.13 -16.70 2.95
CA HIS A 226 -11.34 -17.40 2.50
C HIS A 226 -12.62 -16.64 2.86
N ASP A 227 -13.45 -17.19 3.74
CA ASP A 227 -14.71 -16.60 4.20
C ASP A 227 -14.59 -15.88 5.57
N HIS A 228 -13.34 -15.63 6.04
CA HIS A 228 -13.05 -14.99 7.31
C HIS A 228 -12.32 -13.66 7.14
N LEU A 229 -12.62 -12.74 8.07
CA LEU A 229 -11.78 -11.58 8.36
C LEU A 229 -10.76 -11.97 9.43
N ILE A 230 -9.53 -11.54 9.24
CA ILE A 230 -8.43 -11.60 10.23
C ILE A 230 -8.13 -10.17 10.64
N MET A 231 -8.14 -9.89 11.93
CA MET A 231 -7.98 -8.53 12.47
C MET A 231 -6.85 -8.51 13.50
N LYS A 232 -5.90 -7.63 13.32
CA LYS A 232 -5.03 -7.15 14.39
C LYS A 232 -5.77 -6.02 15.10
N SER A 233 -5.90 -6.05 16.42
CA SER A 233 -6.62 -5.02 17.16
C SER A 233 -6.14 -4.89 18.60
N ASN A 234 -6.31 -3.67 19.13
CA ASN A 234 -6.05 -3.33 20.52
C ASN A 234 -7.29 -3.46 21.43
N HIS A 235 -8.42 -4.03 20.97
CA HIS A 235 -9.71 -3.97 21.67
C HIS A 235 -9.74 -4.76 23.00
N GLU A 236 -8.98 -5.83 23.15
CA GLU A 236 -8.87 -6.57 24.43
C GLU A 236 -7.54 -6.30 25.13
N ARG A 237 -6.57 -5.73 24.41
CA ARG A 237 -5.21 -5.57 24.92
C ARG A 237 -4.47 -4.47 24.18
N LYS A 238 -3.82 -3.55 24.92
CA LYS A 238 -3.08 -2.40 24.36
C LYS A 238 -1.99 -2.79 23.34
N ASP A 239 -1.35 -3.95 23.55
CA ASP A 239 -0.22 -4.42 22.73
C ASP A 239 -0.71 -5.32 21.58
N PHE A 240 -1.94 -5.19 21.21
CA PHE A 240 -2.65 -5.89 20.14
C PHE A 240 -2.76 -7.42 20.31
N GLY A 241 -3.69 -7.98 19.59
CA GLY A 241 -3.90 -9.41 19.38
C GLY A 241 -4.47 -9.65 18.00
N LEU A 242 -4.45 -10.88 17.56
CA LEU A 242 -5.09 -11.32 16.33
C LEU A 242 -6.42 -12.00 16.63
N TYR A 243 -7.41 -11.64 15.86
CA TYR A 243 -8.79 -12.11 15.98
C TYR A 243 -9.32 -12.53 14.60
N ARG A 244 -10.33 -13.39 14.59
CA ARG A 244 -11.02 -13.77 13.35
C ARG A 244 -12.52 -13.76 13.54
N ARG A 245 -13.27 -13.54 12.45
CA ARG A 245 -14.71 -13.80 12.36
C ARG A 245 -15.11 -14.09 10.91
N PRO A 246 -16.25 -14.75 10.66
CA PRO A 246 -16.79 -14.85 9.29
C PRO A 246 -17.05 -13.49 8.67
N ILE A 247 -16.81 -13.34 7.35
CA ILE A 247 -17.15 -12.11 6.59
C ILE A 247 -18.65 -11.84 6.68
N ALA A 248 -19.48 -12.87 6.64
CA ALA A 248 -20.94 -12.76 6.74
C ALA A 248 -21.44 -12.18 8.08
N GLY A 249 -20.54 -11.96 9.05
CA GLY A 249 -20.86 -11.38 10.35
C GLY A 249 -20.63 -12.37 11.52
N GLY A 250 -20.87 -11.89 12.73
CA GLY A 250 -20.65 -12.63 13.96
C GLY A 250 -19.71 -11.93 14.93
N THR A 251 -19.34 -12.63 16.00
CA THR A 251 -18.42 -12.11 17.02
C THR A 251 -16.97 -12.41 16.67
N TRP A 252 -16.09 -11.48 16.98
CA TRP A 252 -14.65 -11.70 16.91
C TRP A 252 -14.20 -12.78 17.87
N GLN A 253 -13.43 -13.73 17.39
CA GLN A 253 -12.85 -14.81 18.18
C GLN A 253 -11.34 -14.66 18.24
N PRO A 254 -10.70 -14.83 19.40
CA PRO A 254 -9.25 -14.83 19.49
C PRO A 254 -8.63 -15.86 18.55
N LEU A 255 -7.68 -15.43 17.72
CA LEU A 255 -6.87 -16.29 16.87
C LEU A 255 -5.49 -16.48 17.48
N TRP A 256 -4.85 -15.40 17.90
CA TRP A 256 -3.61 -15.41 18.64
C TRP A 256 -3.48 -14.12 19.48
N VAL A 257 -3.51 -14.29 20.80
CA VAL A 257 -3.37 -13.20 21.77
C VAL A 257 -2.20 -13.54 22.70
N PRO A 258 -1.02 -12.96 22.46
CA PRO A 258 0.16 -13.28 23.26
C PRO A 258 0.02 -12.74 24.68
N THR A 259 0.57 -13.44 25.67
CA THR A 259 0.57 -12.98 27.06
C THR A 259 1.54 -11.83 27.31
N HIS A 260 2.58 -11.72 26.50
CA HIS A 260 3.63 -10.70 26.57
C HIS A 260 4.04 -10.25 25.17
N GLY A 261 4.57 -9.02 25.07
CA GLY A 261 5.06 -8.46 23.84
C GLY A 261 3.99 -7.73 23.04
N LEU A 262 4.41 -7.03 22.01
CA LEU A 262 3.61 -6.26 21.06
C LEU A 262 3.41 -7.10 19.78
N VAL A 263 2.21 -7.09 19.23
CA VAL A 263 1.96 -7.57 17.86
C VAL A 263 2.22 -6.39 16.93
N ASP A 264 3.36 -6.44 16.23
CA ASP A 264 3.77 -5.35 15.33
C ASP A 264 3.01 -5.43 14.01
N ASP A 265 3.01 -6.62 13.38
CA ASP A 265 2.43 -6.80 12.05
C ASP A 265 2.01 -8.26 11.81
N PHE A 266 1.23 -8.51 10.76
CA PHE A 266 0.86 -9.85 10.34
C PHE A 266 0.66 -9.93 8.82
N ALA A 267 0.87 -11.11 8.26
CA ALA A 267 0.60 -11.40 6.86
C ALA A 267 -0.25 -12.67 6.73
N VAL A 268 -1.30 -12.56 5.93
CA VAL A 268 -2.23 -13.64 5.64
C VAL A 268 -1.87 -14.23 4.28
N LEU A 269 -1.24 -15.39 4.29
CA LEU A 269 -0.91 -16.13 3.07
C LEU A 269 -1.94 -17.25 2.87
N ASN A 270 -2.03 -17.78 1.65
CA ASN A 270 -2.99 -18.83 1.33
C ASN A 270 -2.94 -20.01 2.33
N ASP A 271 -1.74 -20.51 2.61
CA ASP A 271 -1.53 -21.68 3.47
C ASP A 271 -1.01 -21.34 4.88
N TYR A 272 -0.62 -20.09 5.11
CA TYR A 272 0.07 -19.69 6.34
C TYR A 272 -0.40 -18.33 6.87
N LEU A 273 -0.38 -18.22 8.18
CA LEU A 273 -0.43 -16.96 8.91
C LEU A 273 0.97 -16.67 9.46
N VAL A 274 1.48 -15.48 9.18
CA VAL A 274 2.78 -15.00 9.66
C VAL A 274 2.55 -13.81 10.57
N VAL A 275 3.27 -13.72 11.69
CA VAL A 275 3.16 -12.63 12.65
C VAL A 275 4.54 -12.12 13.01
N LEU A 276 4.73 -10.82 12.92
CA LEU A 276 5.85 -10.12 13.51
C LEU A 276 5.43 -9.61 14.89
N SER A 277 6.21 -9.95 15.90
CA SER A 277 5.99 -9.49 17.27
C SER A 277 7.28 -9.04 17.91
N SER A 278 7.20 -8.12 18.90
CA SER A 278 8.35 -7.64 19.65
C SER A 278 8.22 -7.99 21.12
N ILE A 279 9.24 -8.67 21.66
CA ILE A 279 9.36 -8.98 23.09
C ILE A 279 10.60 -8.29 23.62
N GLN A 280 10.43 -7.38 24.59
CA GLN A 280 11.56 -6.58 25.13
C GLN A 280 12.37 -5.87 24.03
N ALA A 281 11.67 -5.33 23.02
CA ALA A 281 12.24 -4.68 21.84
C ALA A 281 13.06 -5.59 20.90
N ALA A 282 13.02 -6.91 21.08
CA ALA A 282 13.58 -7.87 20.14
C ALA A 282 12.48 -8.37 19.20
N PRO A 283 12.63 -8.22 17.88
CA PRO A 283 11.66 -8.72 16.93
C PRO A 283 11.69 -10.25 16.87
N GLU A 284 10.52 -10.86 16.75
CA GLU A 284 10.34 -12.29 16.61
C GLU A 284 9.33 -12.56 15.49
N LEU A 285 9.73 -13.36 14.51
CA LEU A 285 8.85 -13.77 13.42
C LEU A 285 8.28 -15.16 13.74
N ARG A 286 6.97 -15.26 13.76
CA ARG A 286 6.22 -16.50 13.99
C ARG A 286 5.35 -16.83 12.79
N TRP A 287 5.12 -18.11 12.57
CA TRP A 287 4.23 -18.56 11.53
C TRP A 287 3.51 -19.86 11.91
N CYS A 288 2.34 -20.09 11.34
CA CYS A 288 1.64 -21.37 11.42
C CYS A 288 0.93 -21.64 10.08
N ALA A 289 0.77 -22.91 9.74
CA ALA A 289 -0.28 -23.30 8.79
C ALA A 289 -1.64 -23.15 9.51
N TRP A 290 -2.70 -22.78 8.78
CA TRP A 290 -3.99 -22.38 9.36
C TRP A 290 -4.58 -23.36 10.39
N ASP A 291 -4.34 -24.65 10.25
CA ASP A 291 -4.83 -25.69 11.14
C ASP A 291 -3.75 -26.33 12.03
N ASN A 292 -2.59 -25.71 12.15
CA ASN A 292 -1.43 -26.24 12.86
C ASN A 292 -0.93 -25.31 13.98
N PRO A 293 -0.20 -25.85 14.98
CA PRO A 293 0.38 -25.04 16.03
C PRO A 293 1.46 -24.08 15.51
N TRP A 294 1.59 -22.96 16.20
CA TRP A 294 2.59 -21.92 15.92
C TRP A 294 4.03 -22.44 15.95
N ARG A 295 4.83 -21.95 15.05
CA ARG A 295 6.28 -22.14 14.99
C ARG A 295 6.98 -20.79 15.03
N THR A 296 8.18 -20.74 15.58
CA THR A 296 9.05 -19.57 15.58
C THR A 296 10.13 -19.77 14.51
N LEU A 297 10.49 -18.73 13.80
CA LEU A 297 11.69 -18.71 12.96
C LEU A 297 12.84 -18.27 13.86
N ASP A 298 13.86 -19.13 13.99
CA ASP A 298 15.11 -18.87 14.69
C ASP A 298 16.03 -18.00 13.83
#